data_0fbd5069d8c35173be4f65ceebccdb27
#
_entry.id   0fbd5069d8c35173be4f65ceebccdb27
#
_cell.length_a   1.000
_cell.length_b   1.000
_cell.length_c   1.000
_cell.angle_alpha   90.00
_cell.angle_beta   90.00
_cell.angle_gamma   90.00
#
_symmetry.space_group_name_H-M   'P 1'
#
loop_
_entity.id
_entity.type
_entity.pdbx_description
1 polymer ?
#
loop_
_entity_poly.entity_id
_entity_poly.type
_entity_poly.pdbx_seq_one_letter_code
_entity_poly.pdbx_strand_id
1 'polypeptide(L)'
;MFIKNNKVMKTYTFSKSFIIIMFTLSVFYIPLNSQSPKANPALDERVKQFLGESSGQWRDMNVPTSDGQLLYDIIIKNNYKSALEIGTSTGHSGIWIAWALSKTGGKLITIDIDEGRHKTALENFRKVGLSEYIDARLADAHTLVKELKGPFDFVFSDADKDWYKNYFTDVEPKLKVGGCFTAHNISDRRGGSSGQAIFLEYVKSLKNYETTVNSAGGGVSISYKKAAK
;
A
#
# COMPACT_ATOMS: atom_id res chain seq x y z
N MET A 1 53.78 54.04 -71.41
CA MET A 1 52.56 53.52 -72.00
C MET A 1 51.96 52.53 -70.99
N PHE A 2 51.07 53.04 -70.17
CA PHE A 2 50.53 52.27 -69.01
C PHE A 2 49.10 51.82 -69.32
N ILE A 3 48.88 50.51 -69.37
CA ILE A 3 47.54 49.90 -69.48
C ILE A 3 47.01 49.69 -68.08
N LYS A 4 45.89 50.36 -67.73
CA LYS A 4 45.15 50.13 -66.49
C LYS A 4 44.15 48.99 -66.68
N ASN A 5 44.32 47.89 -65.93
CA ASN A 5 43.34 46.84 -65.81
C ASN A 5 42.34 47.20 -64.72
N ASN A 6 41.10 47.44 -65.11
CA ASN A 6 39.98 47.58 -64.20
C ASN A 6 39.41 46.19 -63.87
N LYS A 7 39.60 45.75 -62.64
CA LYS A 7 38.97 44.56 -62.07
C LYS A 7 37.63 44.93 -61.46
N VAL A 8 36.53 44.51 -62.05
CA VAL A 8 35.18 44.67 -61.52
C VAL A 8 34.97 43.62 -60.37
N MET A 9 34.79 44.11 -59.18
CA MET A 9 34.40 43.25 -58.04
C MET A 9 32.87 43.01 -58.06
N LYS A 10 32.46 41.74 -58.17
CA LYS A 10 31.10 41.32 -58.04
C LYS A 10 30.82 41.15 -56.52
N THR A 11 29.97 41.95 -55.93
CA THR A 11 29.43 41.81 -54.58
C THR A 11 28.33 40.77 -54.58
N TYR A 12 28.57 39.68 -53.88
CA TYR A 12 27.53 38.69 -53.56
C TYR A 12 26.78 39.10 -52.27
N THR A 13 25.51 39.45 -52.42
CA THR A 13 24.61 39.64 -51.31
C THR A 13 24.12 38.29 -50.82
N PHE A 14 24.55 37.87 -49.61
CA PHE A 14 24.02 36.69 -48.95
C PHE A 14 22.68 37.05 -48.28
N SER A 15 21.58 36.51 -48.83
CA SER A 15 20.28 36.54 -48.17
C SER A 15 20.29 35.55 -47.02
N LYS A 16 20.20 36.05 -45.75
CA LYS A 16 20.00 35.23 -44.57
C LYS A 16 18.52 34.88 -44.45
N SER A 17 18.12 33.73 -45.02
CA SER A 17 16.82 33.14 -44.72
C SER A 17 16.89 32.49 -43.34
N PHE A 18 16.28 33.12 -42.32
CA PHE A 18 16.05 32.52 -41.01
C PHE A 18 14.91 31.50 -41.16
N ILE A 19 15.23 30.21 -41.15
CA ILE A 19 14.24 29.12 -41.00
C ILE A 19 13.97 29.01 -39.50
N ILE A 20 12.82 29.52 -39.06
CA ILE A 20 12.29 29.30 -37.69
C ILE A 20 11.69 27.90 -37.69
N ILE A 21 12.40 26.93 -37.14
CA ILE A 21 11.86 25.60 -36.85
C ILE A 21 11.02 25.72 -35.58
N MET A 22 9.71 25.83 -35.72
CA MET A 22 8.77 25.68 -34.61
C MET A 22 8.74 24.21 -34.14
N PHE A 23 9.45 23.91 -33.06
CA PHE A 23 9.26 22.67 -32.34
C PHE A 23 7.90 22.72 -31.59
N THR A 24 6.87 22.14 -32.19
CA THR A 24 5.63 21.87 -31.47
C THR A 24 5.87 20.73 -30.49
N LEU A 25 6.02 21.07 -29.20
CA LEU A 25 5.96 20.09 -28.12
C LEU A 25 4.54 19.51 -28.10
N SER A 26 4.36 18.38 -28.73
CA SER A 26 3.16 17.56 -28.56
C SER A 26 3.21 16.98 -27.14
N VAL A 27 2.55 17.62 -26.18
CA VAL A 27 2.30 17.05 -24.88
C VAL A 27 1.35 15.88 -25.09
N PHE A 28 1.90 14.66 -25.14
CA PHE A 28 1.11 13.46 -25.09
C PHE A 28 0.45 13.41 -23.69
N TYR A 29 -0.81 13.83 -23.63
CA TYR A 29 -1.68 13.49 -22.51
C TYR A 29 -1.87 11.97 -22.53
N ILE A 30 -1.08 11.25 -21.75
CA ILE A 30 -1.38 9.85 -21.42
C ILE A 30 -2.53 9.94 -20.43
N PRO A 31 -3.76 9.52 -20.79
CA PRO A 31 -4.83 9.46 -19.81
C PRO A 31 -4.36 8.48 -18.72
N LEU A 32 -4.23 8.97 -17.49
CA LEU A 32 -4.06 8.11 -16.32
C LEU A 32 -5.35 7.29 -16.24
N ASN A 33 -5.33 6.11 -16.83
CA ASN A 33 -6.47 5.20 -16.85
C ASN A 33 -6.63 4.68 -15.41
N SER A 34 -7.31 5.45 -14.58
CA SER A 34 -7.83 5.01 -13.30
C SER A 34 -8.82 3.90 -13.61
N GLN A 35 -8.35 2.67 -13.68
CA GLN A 35 -9.21 1.50 -13.82
C GLN A 35 -10.18 1.53 -12.64
N SER A 36 -11.46 1.71 -12.94
CA SER A 36 -12.51 1.55 -11.94
C SER A 36 -12.36 0.19 -11.25
N PRO A 37 -12.61 0.10 -9.93
CA PRO A 37 -12.51 -1.16 -9.20
C PRO A 37 -13.26 -2.27 -9.94
N LYS A 38 -12.64 -3.45 -10.07
CA LYS A 38 -13.26 -4.59 -10.77
C LYS A 38 -14.52 -5.02 -10.04
N ALA A 39 -15.68 -4.84 -10.66
CA ALA A 39 -16.94 -5.32 -10.09
C ALA A 39 -17.00 -6.85 -10.17
N ASN A 40 -17.21 -7.50 -9.02
CA ASN A 40 -17.55 -8.93 -8.94
C ASN A 40 -18.68 -9.09 -7.90
N PRO A 41 -19.96 -8.84 -8.31
CA PRO A 41 -21.08 -8.86 -7.38
C PRO A 41 -21.27 -10.19 -6.66
N ALA A 42 -21.00 -11.32 -7.32
CA ALA A 42 -21.11 -12.64 -6.71
C ALA A 42 -20.09 -12.86 -5.59
N LEU A 43 -18.86 -12.37 -5.75
CA LEU A 43 -17.84 -12.40 -4.70
C LEU A 43 -18.23 -11.48 -3.54
N ASP A 44 -18.74 -10.28 -3.87
CA ASP A 44 -19.16 -9.31 -2.85
C ASP A 44 -20.25 -9.86 -1.95
N GLU A 45 -21.28 -10.44 -2.52
CA GLU A 45 -22.35 -11.05 -1.75
C GLU A 45 -21.85 -12.20 -0.87
N ARG A 46 -20.98 -13.06 -1.42
CA ARG A 46 -20.38 -14.17 -0.65
C ARG A 46 -19.56 -13.67 0.54
N VAL A 47 -18.74 -12.65 0.35
CA VAL A 47 -17.92 -12.08 1.43
C VAL A 47 -18.80 -11.43 2.48
N LYS A 48 -19.79 -10.60 2.09
CA LYS A 48 -20.74 -9.97 3.02
C LYS A 48 -21.54 -10.99 3.81
N GLN A 49 -22.06 -12.02 3.14
CA GLN A 49 -22.78 -13.10 3.79
C GLN A 49 -21.91 -13.80 4.80
N PHE A 50 -20.70 -14.21 4.44
CA PHE A 50 -19.76 -14.89 5.33
C PHE A 50 -19.40 -14.04 6.56
N LEU A 51 -19.07 -12.76 6.36
CA LEU A 51 -18.76 -11.85 7.47
C LEU A 51 -19.98 -11.60 8.37
N GLY A 52 -21.18 -11.53 7.80
CA GLY A 52 -22.45 -11.36 8.53
C GLY A 52 -22.81 -12.61 9.35
N GLU A 53 -22.79 -13.80 8.76
CA GLU A 53 -23.09 -15.07 9.42
C GLU A 53 -22.08 -15.40 10.51
N SER A 54 -20.82 -15.02 10.33
CA SER A 54 -19.74 -15.20 11.31
C SER A 54 -19.69 -14.07 12.34
N SER A 55 -20.62 -13.13 12.30
CA SER A 55 -20.68 -12.03 13.28
C SER A 55 -20.85 -12.58 14.70
N GLY A 56 -19.94 -12.15 15.60
CA GLY A 56 -19.90 -12.68 16.98
C GLY A 56 -19.17 -14.02 17.14
N GLN A 57 -18.73 -14.66 16.05
CA GLN A 57 -17.92 -15.90 16.10
C GLN A 57 -16.41 -15.61 16.01
N TRP A 58 -16.02 -14.42 15.58
CA TRP A 58 -14.62 -13.97 15.52
C TRP A 58 -14.05 -13.65 16.91
N ARG A 59 -13.81 -14.71 17.72
CA ARG A 59 -13.39 -14.56 19.13
C ARG A 59 -11.91 -14.79 19.35
N ASP A 60 -11.20 -15.39 18.38
CA ASP A 60 -9.80 -15.75 18.54
C ASP A 60 -8.90 -14.70 17.89
N MET A 61 -8.53 -13.67 18.67
CA MET A 61 -7.59 -12.62 18.27
C MET A 61 -7.91 -11.93 16.93
N ASN A 62 -9.20 -11.80 16.61
CA ASN A 62 -9.62 -11.14 15.38
C ASN A 62 -9.99 -9.67 15.61
N VAL A 63 -9.78 -8.84 14.58
CA VAL A 63 -10.13 -7.42 14.64
C VAL A 63 -11.66 -7.24 14.72
N PRO A 64 -12.17 -6.15 15.32
CA PRO A 64 -13.58 -5.75 15.19
C PRO A 64 -13.94 -5.48 13.72
N THR A 65 -15.22 -5.65 13.37
CA THR A 65 -15.73 -5.37 12.00
C THR A 65 -15.43 -3.94 11.55
N SER A 66 -15.52 -2.96 12.47
CA SER A 66 -15.19 -1.55 12.18
C SER A 66 -13.74 -1.35 11.73
N ASP A 67 -12.80 -2.10 12.31
CA ASP A 67 -11.39 -2.02 11.96
C ASP A 67 -11.14 -2.72 10.61
N GLY A 68 -11.79 -3.87 10.37
CA GLY A 68 -11.76 -4.54 9.07
C GLY A 68 -12.27 -3.63 7.94
N GLN A 69 -13.41 -2.96 8.14
CA GLN A 69 -13.95 -1.99 7.20
C GLN A 69 -12.98 -0.82 6.96
N LEU A 70 -12.35 -0.31 8.00
CA LEU A 70 -11.34 0.75 7.89
C LEU A 70 -10.16 0.33 6.98
N LEU A 71 -9.63 -0.90 7.16
CA LEU A 71 -8.56 -1.42 6.32
C LEU A 71 -9.00 -1.54 4.86
N TYR A 72 -10.22 -2.04 4.62
CA TYR A 72 -10.83 -2.10 3.29
C TYR A 72 -10.90 -0.71 2.64
N ASP A 73 -11.44 0.28 3.35
CA ASP A 73 -11.64 1.63 2.84
C ASP A 73 -10.32 2.34 2.50
N ILE A 74 -9.27 2.14 3.32
CA ILE A 74 -7.93 2.67 3.05
C ILE A 74 -7.39 2.11 1.73
N ILE A 75 -7.51 0.80 1.51
CA ILE A 75 -7.02 0.14 0.30
C ILE A 75 -7.77 0.62 -0.95
N ILE A 76 -9.10 0.69 -0.88
CA ILE A 76 -9.95 1.17 -2.01
C ILE A 76 -9.63 2.62 -2.34
N LYS A 77 -9.64 3.50 -1.32
CA LYS A 77 -9.41 4.94 -1.49
C LYS A 77 -8.08 5.24 -2.19
N ASN A 78 -7.04 4.50 -1.87
CA ASN A 78 -5.69 4.72 -2.40
C ASN A 78 -5.34 3.82 -3.59
N ASN A 79 -6.26 2.94 -4.03
CA ASN A 79 -6.05 1.97 -5.11
C ASN A 79 -4.79 1.10 -4.89
N TYR A 80 -4.57 0.66 -3.66
CA TYR A 80 -3.42 -0.16 -3.30
C TYR A 80 -3.54 -1.58 -3.90
N LYS A 81 -2.40 -2.15 -4.29
CA LYS A 81 -2.34 -3.45 -4.99
C LYS A 81 -1.41 -4.48 -4.35
N SER A 82 -0.50 -4.05 -3.48
CA SER A 82 0.45 -4.93 -2.82
C SER A 82 0.36 -4.72 -1.32
N ALA A 83 -0.19 -5.71 -0.61
CA ALA A 83 -0.39 -5.65 0.83
C ALA A 83 0.40 -6.73 1.56
N LEU A 84 0.82 -6.39 2.78
CA LEU A 84 1.41 -7.29 3.77
C LEU A 84 0.58 -7.23 5.04
N GLU A 85 0.19 -8.38 5.58
CA GLU A 85 -0.38 -8.52 6.90
C GLU A 85 0.56 -9.34 7.79
N ILE A 86 0.83 -8.85 8.98
CA ILE A 86 1.67 -9.49 10.00
C ILE A 86 0.76 -9.88 11.16
N GLY A 87 0.40 -11.15 11.25
CA GLY A 87 -0.61 -11.71 12.15
C GLY A 87 -1.93 -11.98 11.42
N THR A 88 -2.05 -13.20 10.86
CA THR A 88 -3.26 -13.64 10.13
C THR A 88 -4.39 -14.03 11.06
N SER A 89 -4.07 -14.66 12.23
CA SER A 89 -5.02 -15.36 13.07
C SER A 89 -5.93 -16.30 12.25
N THR A 90 -7.23 -16.27 12.44
CA THR A 90 -8.19 -17.09 11.67
C THR A 90 -8.66 -16.39 10.37
N GLY A 91 -8.07 -15.23 10.01
CA GLY A 91 -8.19 -14.59 8.71
C GLY A 91 -9.21 -13.48 8.57
N HIS A 92 -9.79 -12.97 9.66
CA HIS A 92 -10.84 -11.93 9.58
C HIS A 92 -10.34 -10.65 8.88
N SER A 93 -9.25 -10.06 9.35
CA SER A 93 -8.62 -8.89 8.72
C SER A 93 -8.12 -9.20 7.30
N GLY A 94 -7.52 -10.38 7.10
CA GLY A 94 -7.08 -10.84 5.78
C GLY A 94 -8.22 -10.92 4.76
N ILE A 95 -9.46 -11.30 5.18
CA ILE A 95 -10.66 -11.28 4.32
C ILE A 95 -10.98 -9.84 3.90
N TRP A 96 -11.02 -8.87 4.81
CA TRP A 96 -11.30 -7.46 4.50
C TRP A 96 -10.25 -6.87 3.54
N ILE A 97 -8.97 -7.12 3.82
CA ILE A 97 -7.85 -6.65 2.99
C ILE A 97 -7.91 -7.27 1.60
N ALA A 98 -8.04 -8.60 1.51
CA ALA A 98 -8.08 -9.31 0.24
C ALA A 98 -9.34 -8.97 -0.58
N TRP A 99 -10.48 -8.74 0.08
CA TRP A 99 -11.69 -8.26 -0.60
C TRP A 99 -11.46 -6.90 -1.27
N ALA A 100 -10.84 -5.94 -0.57
CA ALA A 100 -10.46 -4.68 -1.17
C ALA A 100 -9.46 -4.86 -2.33
N LEU A 101 -8.45 -5.71 -2.16
CA LEU A 101 -7.46 -6.01 -3.19
C LEU A 101 -8.06 -6.69 -4.43
N SER A 102 -9.13 -7.49 -4.28
CA SER A 102 -9.85 -8.06 -5.42
C SER A 102 -10.46 -6.98 -6.33
N LYS A 103 -10.82 -5.81 -5.78
CA LYS A 103 -11.32 -4.65 -6.53
C LYS A 103 -10.22 -3.88 -7.23
N THR A 104 -9.08 -3.75 -6.57
CA THR A 104 -7.93 -2.98 -7.10
C THR A 104 -7.04 -3.79 -8.03
N GLY A 105 -7.22 -5.13 -8.08
CA GLY A 105 -6.38 -6.04 -8.84
C GLY A 105 -5.06 -6.36 -8.16
N GLY A 106 -5.04 -6.30 -6.82
CA GLY A 106 -3.88 -6.55 -5.98
C GLY A 106 -3.84 -7.93 -5.33
N LYS A 107 -2.82 -8.13 -4.48
CA LYS A 107 -2.63 -9.35 -3.67
C LYS A 107 -2.14 -9.05 -2.27
N LEU A 108 -2.50 -9.92 -1.34
CA LEU A 108 -2.10 -9.93 0.05
C LEU A 108 -1.06 -11.01 0.29
N ILE A 109 0.05 -10.68 0.97
CA ILE A 109 0.86 -11.65 1.71
C ILE A 109 0.45 -11.55 3.17
N THR A 110 0.07 -12.67 3.81
CA THR A 110 -0.25 -12.71 5.23
C THR A 110 0.55 -13.77 5.95
N ILE A 111 0.98 -13.51 7.19
CA ILE A 111 1.93 -14.34 7.93
C ILE A 111 1.34 -14.67 9.30
N ASP A 112 1.36 -15.94 9.68
CA ASP A 112 1.09 -16.37 11.04
C ASP A 112 2.08 -17.47 11.47
N ILE A 113 2.38 -17.53 12.74
CA ILE A 113 3.27 -18.54 13.31
C ILE A 113 2.48 -19.76 13.82
N ASP A 114 1.19 -19.62 14.08
CA ASP A 114 0.31 -20.66 14.62
C ASP A 114 -0.28 -21.52 13.49
N GLU A 115 0.09 -22.79 13.45
CA GLU A 115 -0.36 -23.74 12.42
C GLU A 115 -1.89 -23.95 12.42
N GLY A 116 -2.50 -23.99 13.61
CA GLY A 116 -3.96 -24.20 13.75
C GLY A 116 -4.75 -23.02 13.21
N ARG A 117 -4.35 -21.79 13.56
CA ARG A 117 -4.93 -20.54 13.05
C ARG A 117 -4.71 -20.41 11.54
N HIS A 118 -3.50 -20.67 11.09
CA HIS A 118 -3.17 -20.65 9.67
C HIS A 118 -4.07 -21.58 8.86
N LYS A 119 -4.26 -22.83 9.31
CA LYS A 119 -5.17 -23.79 8.67
C LYS A 119 -6.60 -23.27 8.63
N THR A 120 -7.10 -22.72 9.73
CA THR A 120 -8.44 -22.14 9.81
C THR A 120 -8.59 -20.95 8.87
N ALA A 121 -7.57 -20.08 8.78
CA ALA A 121 -7.55 -18.95 7.84
C ALA A 121 -7.65 -19.41 6.39
N LEU A 122 -6.86 -20.42 5.98
CA LEU A 122 -6.92 -20.99 4.63
C LEU A 122 -8.32 -21.53 4.28
N GLU A 123 -8.98 -22.19 5.25
CA GLU A 123 -10.36 -22.69 5.06
C GLU A 123 -11.34 -21.52 4.90
N ASN A 124 -11.21 -20.44 5.68
CA ASN A 124 -12.04 -19.27 5.59
C ASN A 124 -11.83 -18.54 4.27
N PHE A 125 -10.60 -18.34 3.81
CA PHE A 125 -10.27 -17.73 2.52
C PHE A 125 -10.86 -18.49 1.35
N ARG A 126 -10.85 -19.83 1.43
CA ARG A 126 -11.48 -20.69 0.41
C ARG A 126 -13.00 -20.56 0.43
N LYS A 127 -13.64 -20.58 1.60
CA LYS A 127 -15.11 -20.47 1.75
C LYS A 127 -15.62 -19.16 1.15
N VAL A 128 -14.91 -18.05 1.37
CA VAL A 128 -15.29 -16.74 0.81
C VAL A 128 -14.88 -16.55 -0.66
N GLY A 129 -14.05 -17.43 -1.22
CA GLY A 129 -13.58 -17.32 -2.61
C GLY A 129 -12.48 -16.29 -2.84
N LEU A 130 -11.66 -16.01 -1.81
CA LEU A 130 -10.57 -15.02 -1.87
C LEU A 130 -9.18 -15.64 -1.97
N SER A 131 -9.04 -16.96 -2.03
CA SER A 131 -7.74 -17.65 -2.02
C SER A 131 -6.79 -17.19 -3.12
N GLU A 132 -7.31 -16.82 -4.30
CA GLU A 132 -6.48 -16.32 -5.40
C GLU A 132 -5.81 -14.97 -5.14
N TYR A 133 -6.35 -14.20 -4.18
CA TYR A 133 -5.84 -12.87 -3.80
C TYR A 133 -4.89 -12.93 -2.60
N ILE A 134 -4.65 -14.12 -2.01
CA ILE A 134 -3.94 -14.29 -0.74
C ILE A 134 -2.81 -15.30 -0.88
N ASP A 135 -1.61 -14.89 -0.49
CA ASP A 135 -0.44 -15.73 -0.24
C ASP A 135 -0.27 -15.84 1.29
N ALA A 136 -0.87 -16.86 1.89
CA ALA A 136 -0.81 -17.09 3.32
C ALA A 136 0.41 -17.96 3.67
N ARG A 137 1.24 -17.48 4.59
CA ARG A 137 2.50 -18.11 4.97
C ARG A 137 2.53 -18.50 6.44
N LEU A 138 2.80 -19.76 6.71
CA LEU A 138 3.10 -20.26 8.06
C LEU A 138 4.58 -20.02 8.34
N ALA A 139 4.89 -18.99 9.13
CA ALA A 139 6.28 -18.63 9.42
C ALA A 139 6.36 -17.66 10.62
N ASP A 140 7.55 -17.57 11.22
CA ASP A 140 7.87 -16.51 12.17
C ASP A 140 8.07 -15.16 11.43
N ALA A 141 7.20 -14.20 11.72
CA ALA A 141 7.25 -12.87 11.13
C ALA A 141 8.51 -12.07 11.50
N HIS A 142 9.14 -12.33 12.67
CA HIS A 142 10.39 -11.70 13.06
C HIS A 142 11.53 -11.94 12.04
N THR A 143 11.46 -13.06 11.34
CA THR A 143 12.43 -13.44 10.30
C THR A 143 11.90 -13.16 8.91
N LEU A 144 10.70 -13.64 8.59
CA LEU A 144 10.18 -13.59 7.22
C LEU A 144 9.99 -12.16 6.71
N VAL A 145 9.57 -11.22 7.56
CA VAL A 145 9.38 -9.81 7.16
C VAL A 145 10.68 -9.21 6.60
N LYS A 146 11.84 -9.57 7.14
CA LYS A 146 13.15 -9.10 6.64
C LYS A 146 13.48 -9.63 5.25
N GLU A 147 13.06 -10.85 4.93
CA GLU A 147 13.35 -11.54 3.67
C GLU A 147 12.44 -11.08 2.52
N LEU A 148 11.24 -10.60 2.84
CA LEU A 148 10.29 -10.11 1.84
C LEU A 148 10.87 -8.92 1.09
N LYS A 149 10.76 -8.94 -0.24
CA LYS A 149 11.39 -7.90 -1.08
C LYS A 149 10.52 -6.66 -1.30
N GLY A 150 9.20 -6.74 -1.14
CA GLY A 150 8.29 -5.65 -1.52
C GLY A 150 8.32 -5.38 -3.04
N PRO A 151 7.96 -4.19 -3.54
CA PRO A 151 7.46 -3.08 -2.76
C PRO A 151 6.02 -3.28 -2.29
N PHE A 152 5.70 -2.73 -1.12
CA PHE A 152 4.35 -2.75 -0.55
C PHE A 152 3.67 -1.39 -0.69
N ASP A 153 2.36 -1.41 -0.93
CA ASP A 153 1.50 -0.23 -0.89
C ASP A 153 0.85 -0.08 0.49
N PHE A 154 0.53 -1.21 1.12
CA PHE A 154 -0.22 -1.28 2.37
C PHE A 154 0.37 -2.33 3.31
N VAL A 155 0.46 -2.02 4.58
CA VAL A 155 0.90 -2.95 5.63
C VAL A 155 -0.04 -2.88 6.81
N PHE A 156 -0.46 -4.04 7.32
CA PHE A 156 -1.20 -4.18 8.57
C PHE A 156 -0.41 -5.04 9.55
N SER A 157 -0.12 -4.52 10.74
CA SER A 157 0.62 -5.20 11.80
C SER A 157 -0.28 -5.46 12.99
N ASP A 158 -0.52 -6.73 13.30
CA ASP A 158 -1.34 -7.19 14.43
C ASP A 158 -0.80 -8.47 15.12
N ALA A 159 0.51 -8.73 15.01
CA ALA A 159 1.17 -9.85 15.68
C ALA A 159 1.76 -9.44 17.04
N ASP A 160 3.03 -9.74 17.29
CA ASP A 160 3.74 -9.40 18.52
C ASP A 160 3.79 -7.89 18.77
N LYS A 161 3.10 -7.44 19.81
CA LYS A 161 2.94 -6.01 20.12
C LYS A 161 4.26 -5.34 20.52
N ASP A 162 5.17 -6.07 21.14
CA ASP A 162 6.47 -5.57 21.54
C ASP A 162 7.42 -5.44 20.35
N TRP A 163 7.09 -6.10 19.22
CA TRP A 163 7.88 -6.08 18.00
C TRP A 163 7.42 -5.06 16.95
N TYR A 164 6.37 -4.29 17.20
CA TYR A 164 5.77 -3.35 16.23
C TYR A 164 6.77 -2.37 15.60
N LYS A 165 7.66 -1.78 16.42
CA LYS A 165 8.71 -0.88 15.91
C LYS A 165 9.70 -1.62 15.00
N ASN A 166 10.03 -2.87 15.31
CA ASN A 166 10.94 -3.68 14.50
C ASN A 166 10.28 -4.04 13.16
N TYR A 167 9.01 -4.51 13.17
CA TYR A 167 8.26 -4.74 11.93
C TYR A 167 8.20 -3.50 11.04
N PHE A 168 7.91 -2.34 11.63
CA PHE A 168 7.90 -1.09 10.89
C PHE A 168 9.28 -0.81 10.28
N THR A 169 10.37 -0.91 11.03
CA THR A 169 11.72 -0.64 10.57
C THR A 169 12.16 -1.58 9.45
N ASP A 170 11.79 -2.86 9.53
CA ASP A 170 12.11 -3.87 8.51
C ASP A 170 11.30 -3.68 7.22
N VAL A 171 10.08 -3.14 7.31
CA VAL A 171 9.17 -2.89 6.17
C VAL A 171 9.39 -1.51 5.55
N GLU A 172 9.78 -0.51 6.33
CA GLU A 172 9.86 0.90 5.91
C GLU A 172 10.62 1.10 4.58
N PRO A 173 11.78 0.48 4.35
CA PRO A 173 12.51 0.61 3.09
C PRO A 173 11.77 0.01 1.87
N LYS A 174 10.81 -0.87 2.13
CA LYS A 174 10.03 -1.63 1.15
C LYS A 174 8.63 -1.04 0.94
N LEU A 175 8.23 -0.06 1.78
CA LEU A 175 6.97 0.65 1.66
C LEU A 175 7.13 1.80 0.67
N LYS A 176 6.26 1.87 -0.32
CA LYS A 176 6.26 2.95 -1.32
C LYS A 176 5.97 4.31 -0.71
N VAL A 177 6.46 5.38 -1.32
CA VAL A 177 5.95 6.74 -1.07
C VAL A 177 4.47 6.78 -1.45
N GLY A 178 3.63 7.34 -0.59
CA GLY A 178 2.17 7.26 -0.67
C GLY A 178 1.57 5.97 -0.11
N GLY A 179 2.40 5.01 0.28
CA GLY A 179 1.96 3.78 0.96
C GLY A 179 1.59 4.04 2.42
N CYS A 180 0.87 3.09 3.00
CA CYS A 180 0.32 3.19 4.35
C CYS A 180 0.77 2.01 5.22
N PHE A 181 1.34 2.29 6.40
CA PHE A 181 1.56 1.32 7.46
C PHE A 181 0.49 1.50 8.53
N THR A 182 -0.23 0.44 8.85
CA THR A 182 -1.24 0.41 9.89
C THR A 182 -0.85 -0.58 11.00
N ALA A 183 -1.18 -0.27 12.25
CA ALA A 183 -0.97 -1.16 13.38
C ALA A 183 -2.18 -1.18 14.31
N HIS A 184 -2.55 -2.36 14.79
CA HIS A 184 -3.74 -2.59 15.62
C HIS A 184 -3.45 -2.42 17.11
N ASN A 185 -4.49 -2.33 17.93
CA ASN A 185 -4.45 -2.12 19.37
C ASN A 185 -3.65 -0.88 19.81
N ILE A 186 -3.66 0.14 18.97
CA ILE A 186 -3.02 1.44 19.24
C ILE A 186 -4.00 2.39 19.90
N SER A 187 -3.53 3.11 20.93
CA SER A 187 -4.32 4.13 21.63
C SER A 187 -3.46 5.35 21.92
N ASP A 188 -3.94 6.53 21.53
CA ASP A 188 -3.32 7.81 21.91
C ASP A 188 -3.37 8.11 23.41
N ARG A 189 -4.25 7.41 24.15
CA ARG A 189 -4.44 7.61 25.59
C ARG A 189 -3.51 6.75 26.45
N ARG A 190 -2.83 5.78 25.86
CA ARG A 190 -1.88 4.90 26.54
C ARG A 190 -0.46 5.42 26.28
N GLY A 191 -0.01 6.36 27.12
CA GLY A 191 1.42 6.57 27.28
C GLY A 191 2.05 5.40 28.01
N GLY A 192 3.36 5.18 27.90
CA GLY A 192 4.09 4.19 28.67
C GLY A 192 5.12 3.40 27.85
N SER A 193 5.65 2.35 28.48
CA SER A 193 6.72 1.52 27.92
C SER A 193 6.24 0.28 27.16
N SER A 194 4.95 0.21 26.77
CA SER A 194 4.48 -0.89 25.92
C SER A 194 5.01 -0.77 24.50
N GLY A 195 5.21 -1.89 23.82
CA GLY A 195 5.69 -1.90 22.43
C GLY A 195 4.84 -1.06 21.49
N GLN A 196 3.50 -1.03 21.70
CA GLN A 196 2.59 -0.19 20.92
C GLN A 196 2.85 1.31 21.15
N ALA A 197 3.08 1.74 22.40
CA ALA A 197 3.36 3.14 22.73
C ALA A 197 4.71 3.56 22.14
N ILE A 198 5.75 2.74 22.31
CA ILE A 198 7.08 2.97 21.73
C ILE A 198 7.01 3.09 20.20
N PHE A 199 6.25 2.23 19.54
CA PHE A 199 6.04 2.29 18.10
C PHE A 199 5.32 3.59 17.71
N LEU A 200 4.23 3.94 18.37
CA LEU A 200 3.44 5.12 18.04
C LEU A 200 4.24 6.42 18.19
N GLU A 201 5.00 6.56 19.28
CA GLU A 201 5.92 7.69 19.48
C GLU A 201 6.98 7.76 18.39
N TYR A 202 7.58 6.60 18.06
CA TYR A 202 8.59 6.52 17.02
C TYR A 202 8.05 6.97 15.67
N VAL A 203 6.93 6.40 15.19
CA VAL A 203 6.40 6.73 13.86
C VAL A 203 5.90 8.16 13.79
N LYS A 204 5.34 8.73 14.87
CA LYS A 204 4.96 10.15 14.97
C LYS A 204 6.16 11.10 14.94
N SER A 205 7.35 10.66 15.36
CA SER A 205 8.56 11.48 15.31
C SER A 205 9.16 11.61 13.90
N LEU A 206 8.77 10.76 12.96
CA LEU A 206 9.31 10.72 11.61
C LEU A 206 8.71 11.84 10.75
N LYS A 207 9.56 12.72 10.20
CA LYS A 207 9.14 13.88 9.38
C LYS A 207 8.52 13.47 8.03
N ASN A 208 8.89 12.30 7.54
CA ASN A 208 8.41 11.74 6.27
C ASN A 208 7.18 10.84 6.45
N TYR A 209 6.52 10.87 7.61
CA TYR A 209 5.25 10.18 7.86
C TYR A 209 4.18 11.15 8.37
N GLU A 210 2.94 10.88 7.99
CA GLU A 210 1.75 11.47 8.60
C GLU A 210 0.98 10.37 9.30
N THR A 211 0.91 10.47 10.63
CA THR A 211 0.33 9.43 11.48
C THR A 211 -0.89 9.95 12.23
N THR A 212 -1.98 9.23 12.11
CA THR A 212 -3.23 9.43 12.88
C THR A 212 -3.61 8.14 13.60
N VAL A 213 -4.51 8.22 14.57
CA VAL A 213 -5.08 7.05 15.27
C VAL A 213 -6.59 7.09 15.15
N ASN A 214 -7.17 6.01 14.59
CA ASN A 214 -8.60 5.77 14.64
C ASN A 214 -8.92 4.96 15.89
N SER A 215 -9.69 5.54 16.80
CA SER A 215 -10.05 4.93 18.10
C SER A 215 -11.37 4.14 18.06
N ALA A 216 -12.03 4.03 16.91
CA ALA A 216 -13.14 3.12 16.73
C ALA A 216 -12.64 1.66 16.82
N GLY A 217 -13.46 0.74 17.32
CA GLY A 217 -13.05 -0.65 17.43
C GLY A 217 -11.89 -0.89 18.40
N GLY A 218 -10.85 -1.60 17.98
CA GLY A 218 -9.67 -1.95 18.77
C GLY A 218 -8.56 -0.88 18.78
N GLY A 219 -8.70 0.17 17.97
CA GLY A 219 -7.71 1.23 17.78
C GLY A 219 -6.67 0.88 16.71
N VAL A 220 -6.62 1.69 15.66
CA VAL A 220 -5.70 1.50 14.53
C VAL A 220 -4.89 2.76 14.29
N SER A 221 -3.55 2.67 14.32
CA SER A 221 -2.71 3.76 13.79
C SER A 221 -2.65 3.67 12.26
N ILE A 222 -2.65 4.84 11.61
CA ILE A 222 -2.62 4.97 10.16
C ILE A 222 -1.47 5.91 9.83
N SER A 223 -0.41 5.39 9.21
CA SER A 223 0.84 6.11 8.96
C SER A 223 1.14 6.13 7.46
N TYR A 224 0.90 7.27 6.80
CA TYR A 224 1.19 7.45 5.38
C TYR A 224 2.63 7.91 5.18
N LYS A 225 3.37 7.21 4.32
CA LYS A 225 4.73 7.57 3.92
C LYS A 225 4.71 8.71 2.90
N LYS A 226 5.34 9.82 3.24
CA LYS A 226 5.52 10.99 2.35
C LYS A 226 6.87 10.91 1.63
N ALA A 227 7.02 11.66 0.53
CA ALA A 227 8.32 11.89 -0.05
C ALA A 227 9.23 12.57 0.97
N ALA A 228 10.50 12.20 1.01
CA ALA A 228 11.49 12.96 1.75
C ALA A 228 11.56 14.38 1.15
N LYS A 229 11.46 15.40 2.01
CA LYS A 229 11.63 16.80 1.60
C LYS A 229 13.11 17.11 1.45
#